data_9121a94f75dd9572a0eee9ded59ca58b
#
_entry.id   9121a94f75dd9572a0eee9ded59ca58b
#
_cell.length_a   1.000
_cell.length_b   1.000
_cell.length_c   1.000
_cell.angle_alpha   90.00
_cell.angle_beta   90.00
_cell.angle_gamma   90.00
#
_symmetry.space_group_name_H-M   'P 1'
#
loop_
_entity.id
_entity.type
_entity.pdbx_description
1 polymer ?
#
loop_
_entity_poly.entity_id
_entity_poly.type
_entity_poly.pdbx_seq_one_letter_code
_entity_poly.pdbx_strand_id
1 'polypeptide(L)'
;GITLNEDVPAGHKFALKDFAEGENVIKYGYPIGHARKAQKQGDWMNENNIKTNLSGLLEYTYNPVNVDLNTTTLNLNTGAPNLTFRGYKRKNGDVGVRNEIWIIPTVGCVNGIINQLAEGLRRETGGKGVDAIMAYPHNYGCSQLGDDHENTKKILRDMVLHPNAGAVLVVGLGCENNQPDVFLSL
;
A
#
# COMPACT_ATOMS: atom_id res chain seq x y z
N GLY A 1 16.34 23.57 26.65
CA GLY A 1 15.00 23.01 26.93
C GLY A 1 13.94 24.03 26.57
N ILE A 2 12.71 23.57 26.33
CA ILE A 2 11.53 24.43 26.10
C ILE A 2 10.71 24.39 27.36
N THR A 3 10.35 25.57 27.87
CA THR A 3 9.42 25.68 28.99
C THR A 3 8.00 25.66 28.47
N LEU A 4 7.14 24.82 29.04
CA LEU A 4 5.72 24.78 28.70
C LEU A 4 5.02 25.96 29.40
N ASN A 5 4.11 26.62 28.69
CA ASN A 5 3.36 27.78 29.20
C ASN A 5 2.08 27.36 29.93
N GLU A 6 1.68 26.10 29.79
CA GLU A 6 0.50 25.51 30.39
C GLU A 6 0.67 23.99 30.52
N ASP A 7 -0.24 23.31 31.20
CA ASP A 7 -0.25 21.86 31.31
C ASP A 7 -0.60 21.24 29.98
N VAL A 8 0.30 20.38 29.43
CA VAL A 8 0.11 19.66 28.20
C VAL A 8 -0.13 18.18 28.52
N PRO A 9 -1.31 17.64 28.19
CA PRO A 9 -1.60 16.22 28.43
C PRO A 9 -0.63 15.28 27.73
N ALA A 10 -0.38 14.12 28.31
CA ALA A 10 0.48 13.10 27.73
C ALA A 10 0.03 12.72 26.31
N GLY A 11 0.99 12.65 25.36
CA GLY A 11 0.71 12.37 23.95
C GLY A 11 0.24 13.57 23.12
N HIS A 12 0.01 14.72 23.74
CA HIS A 12 -0.35 15.93 23.00
C HIS A 12 0.87 16.69 22.48
N LYS A 13 0.62 17.71 21.66
CA LYS A 13 1.64 18.51 20.97
C LYS A 13 1.84 19.83 21.68
N PHE A 14 3.04 20.37 21.66
CA PHE A 14 3.34 21.75 22.06
C PHE A 14 4.19 22.45 20.98
N ALA A 15 4.12 23.76 20.93
CA ALA A 15 4.84 24.57 19.96
C ALA A 15 6.35 24.55 20.24
N LEU A 16 7.15 24.19 19.26
CA LEU A 16 8.62 24.22 19.34
C LEU A 16 9.21 25.60 19.03
N LYS A 17 8.41 26.50 18.48
CA LYS A 17 8.73 27.89 18.13
C LYS A 17 7.47 28.75 18.20
N ASP A 18 7.63 30.05 18.06
CA ASP A 18 6.49 30.96 17.83
C ASP A 18 5.87 30.68 16.45
N PHE A 19 4.56 30.78 16.35
CA PHE A 19 3.79 30.72 15.12
C PHE A 19 2.97 31.99 14.94
N ALA A 20 3.00 32.56 13.75
CA ALA A 20 2.04 33.59 13.36
C ALA A 20 0.67 32.98 13.03
N GLU A 21 -0.39 33.79 13.07
CA GLU A 21 -1.70 33.37 12.60
C GLU A 21 -1.62 32.99 11.10
N GLY A 22 -2.22 31.86 10.72
CA GLY A 22 -2.18 31.31 9.37
C GLY A 22 -0.89 30.57 9.01
N GLU A 23 0.13 30.60 9.87
CA GLU A 23 1.38 29.87 9.60
C GLU A 23 1.19 28.36 9.68
N ASN A 24 1.77 27.62 8.73
CA ASN A 24 1.71 26.17 8.71
C ASN A 24 2.42 25.54 9.91
N VAL A 25 1.73 24.64 10.58
CA VAL A 25 2.27 23.80 11.64
C VAL A 25 2.81 22.51 11.03
N ILE A 26 4.12 22.32 11.14
CA ILE A 26 4.83 21.18 10.53
C ILE A 26 5.01 20.08 11.58
N LYS A 27 4.70 18.83 11.20
CA LYS A 27 5.03 17.61 11.95
C LYS A 27 5.57 16.56 11.01
N TYR A 28 6.68 15.94 11.38
CA TYR A 28 7.38 14.94 10.54
C TYR A 28 7.70 15.43 9.11
N GLY A 29 8.02 16.73 8.97
CA GLY A 29 8.36 17.35 7.68
C GLY A 29 7.16 17.80 6.84
N TYR A 30 5.93 17.57 7.29
CA TYR A 30 4.70 17.90 6.55
C TYR A 30 3.77 18.83 7.32
N PRO A 31 3.05 19.74 6.64
CA PRO A 31 2.04 20.58 7.27
C PRO A 31 0.85 19.73 7.72
N ILE A 32 0.56 19.76 9.03
CA ILE A 32 -0.61 19.11 9.63
C ILE A 32 -1.81 20.05 9.76
N GLY A 33 -1.63 21.31 9.45
CA GLY A 33 -2.63 22.38 9.56
C GLY A 33 -1.93 23.72 9.64
N HIS A 34 -2.69 24.76 9.99
CA HIS A 34 -2.18 26.10 10.25
C HIS A 34 -2.64 26.62 11.60
N ALA A 35 -1.86 27.55 12.17
CA ALA A 35 -2.22 28.22 13.42
C ALA A 35 -3.44 29.13 13.21
N ARG A 36 -4.47 28.96 14.05
CA ARG A 36 -5.70 29.79 13.99
C ARG A 36 -5.51 31.20 14.57
N LYS A 37 -4.49 31.36 15.40
CA LYS A 37 -4.05 32.61 16.04
C LYS A 37 -2.56 32.48 16.33
N ALA A 38 -1.91 33.61 16.62
CA ALA A 38 -0.51 33.59 17.05
C ALA A 38 -0.32 32.69 18.28
N GLN A 39 0.73 31.87 18.26
CA GLN A 39 1.12 30.94 19.32
C GLN A 39 2.56 31.22 19.74
N LYS A 40 2.86 30.95 21.00
CA LYS A 40 4.21 31.06 21.53
C LYS A 40 4.87 29.69 21.66
N GLN A 41 6.19 29.68 21.61
CA GLN A 41 6.94 28.47 21.95
C GLN A 41 6.54 28.01 23.37
N GLY A 42 6.22 26.72 23.49
CA GLY A 42 5.75 26.11 24.72
C GLY A 42 4.22 26.05 24.90
N ASP A 43 3.44 26.68 24.02
CA ASP A 43 1.98 26.60 24.06
C ASP A 43 1.49 25.21 23.67
N TRP A 44 0.42 24.76 24.32
CA TRP A 44 -0.26 23.51 23.96
C TRP A 44 -0.95 23.64 22.60
N MET A 45 -0.58 22.78 21.65
CA MET A 45 -1.13 22.78 20.28
C MET A 45 -2.26 21.75 20.15
N ASN A 46 -3.49 22.24 19.98
CA ASN A 46 -4.71 21.43 19.93
C ASN A 46 -5.72 21.98 18.89
N GLU A 47 -6.93 21.42 18.84
CA GLU A 47 -7.98 21.80 17.88
C GLU A 47 -8.49 23.24 18.03
N ASN A 48 -8.26 23.89 19.15
CA ASN A 48 -8.66 25.28 19.37
C ASN A 48 -7.69 26.28 18.72
N ASN A 49 -6.44 25.87 18.50
CA ASN A 49 -5.40 26.75 17.96
C ASN A 49 -4.71 26.23 16.69
N ILE A 50 -5.01 25.00 16.26
CA ILE A 50 -4.63 24.48 14.93
C ILE A 50 -5.91 24.17 14.15
N LYS A 51 -5.95 24.57 12.88
CA LYS A 51 -6.97 24.16 11.92
C LYS A 51 -6.33 23.30 10.82
N THR A 52 -6.98 22.19 10.46
CA THR A 52 -6.52 21.36 9.34
C THR A 52 -6.51 22.16 8.04
N ASN A 53 -5.55 21.86 7.17
CA ASN A 53 -5.52 22.38 5.80
C ASN A 53 -6.43 21.60 4.85
N LEU A 54 -7.04 20.50 5.32
CA LEU A 54 -8.01 19.75 4.55
C LEU A 54 -9.34 20.53 4.50
N SER A 55 -9.72 20.98 3.34
CA SER A 55 -10.99 21.68 3.10
C SER A 55 -11.55 21.31 1.74
N GLY A 56 -12.80 20.81 1.71
CA GLY A 56 -13.49 20.44 0.46
C GLY A 56 -12.87 19.25 -0.28
N LEU A 57 -13.20 19.15 -1.56
CA LEU A 57 -12.55 18.22 -2.48
C LEU A 57 -11.16 18.77 -2.82
N LEU A 58 -10.12 18.02 -2.52
CA LEU A 58 -8.76 18.38 -2.88
C LEU A 58 -8.49 17.88 -4.32
N GLU A 59 -8.09 18.79 -5.18
CA GLU A 59 -7.51 18.42 -6.46
C GLU A 59 -6.06 17.98 -6.23
N TYR A 60 -5.79 16.71 -6.49
CA TYR A 60 -4.43 16.17 -6.42
C TYR A 60 -3.78 16.25 -7.78
N THR A 61 -2.68 16.96 -7.85
CA THR A 61 -1.84 17.00 -9.06
C THR A 61 -0.62 16.15 -8.83
N TYR A 62 -0.37 15.19 -9.71
CA TYR A 62 0.87 14.43 -9.71
C TYR A 62 2.01 15.38 -10.07
N ASN A 63 2.90 15.63 -9.12
CA ASN A 63 4.07 16.45 -9.30
C ASN A 63 5.33 15.58 -9.10
N PRO A 64 5.80 14.90 -10.16
CA PRO A 64 6.93 13.99 -10.05
C PRO A 64 8.20 14.74 -9.71
N VAL A 65 8.93 14.24 -8.72
CA VAL A 65 10.31 14.64 -8.49
C VAL A 65 11.18 13.80 -9.42
N ASN A 66 11.70 14.43 -10.46
CA ASN A 66 12.69 13.78 -11.32
C ASN A 66 14.01 13.69 -10.57
N VAL A 67 14.31 12.51 -10.04
CA VAL A 67 15.63 12.20 -9.49
C VAL A 67 16.49 11.72 -10.64
N ASP A 68 17.54 12.48 -10.97
CA ASP A 68 18.55 11.99 -11.90
C ASP A 68 19.34 10.87 -11.22
N LEU A 69 18.99 9.64 -11.55
CA LEU A 69 19.63 8.43 -11.03
C LEU A 69 21.12 8.33 -11.45
N ASN A 70 21.55 9.09 -12.46
CA ASN A 70 22.95 9.13 -12.88
C ASN A 70 23.81 10.00 -11.96
N THR A 71 23.19 10.97 -11.27
CA THR A 71 23.91 11.85 -10.31
C THR A 71 23.75 11.37 -8.87
N THR A 72 22.76 10.54 -8.59
CA THR A 72 22.64 9.90 -7.28
C THR A 72 23.70 8.81 -7.23
N THR A 73 24.81 9.13 -6.64
CA THR A 73 26.02 8.32 -6.51
C THR A 73 25.83 7.05 -5.67
N LEU A 74 25.00 6.16 -6.11
CA LEU A 74 25.34 4.75 -6.03
C LEU A 74 26.39 4.56 -7.14
N ASN A 75 27.65 4.82 -6.82
CA ASN A 75 28.78 4.48 -7.67
C ASN A 75 28.84 2.94 -7.81
N LEU A 76 27.87 2.38 -8.52
CA LEU A 76 27.84 0.98 -8.92
C LEU A 76 28.97 0.66 -9.91
N ASN A 77 29.70 1.70 -10.39
CA ASN A 77 30.84 1.59 -11.29
C ASN A 77 32.19 1.39 -10.58
N THR A 78 32.23 1.09 -9.31
CA THR A 78 33.50 0.83 -8.58
C THR A 78 34.07 -0.56 -8.80
N GLY A 79 33.91 -1.14 -9.99
CA GLY A 79 34.47 -2.47 -10.25
C GLY A 79 33.77 -3.61 -9.48
N ALA A 80 32.60 -3.32 -8.90
CA ALA A 80 31.77 -4.37 -8.30
C ALA A 80 31.40 -5.39 -9.38
N PRO A 81 31.49 -6.69 -9.11
CA PRO A 81 31.05 -7.71 -10.06
C PRO A 81 29.59 -7.46 -10.39
N ASN A 82 29.18 -7.75 -11.65
CA ASN A 82 27.80 -7.64 -12.07
C ASN A 82 26.89 -8.24 -11.00
N LEU A 83 26.08 -7.38 -10.35
CA LEU A 83 25.14 -7.85 -9.35
C LEU A 83 24.10 -8.74 -10.03
N THR A 84 24.04 -9.99 -9.63
CA THR A 84 23.09 -10.97 -10.13
C THR A 84 22.28 -11.56 -8.99
N PHE A 85 21.10 -12.00 -9.29
CA PHE A 85 20.28 -12.78 -8.35
C PHE A 85 19.72 -14.02 -9.05
N ARG A 86 19.32 -15.02 -8.26
CA ARG A 86 18.63 -16.20 -8.75
C ARG A 86 17.13 -15.94 -8.75
N GLY A 87 16.48 -16.20 -9.87
CA GLY A 87 15.04 -15.96 -10.02
C GLY A 87 14.37 -16.99 -10.93
N TYR A 88 13.05 -17.00 -10.90
CA TYR A 88 12.19 -17.86 -11.70
C TYR A 88 11.72 -17.10 -12.94
N LYS A 89 12.25 -17.44 -14.11
CA LYS A 89 11.82 -16.83 -15.38
C LYS A 89 10.45 -17.36 -15.78
N ARG A 90 9.49 -16.46 -16.00
CA ARG A 90 8.13 -16.78 -16.44
C ARG A 90 8.03 -16.81 -17.95
N LYS A 91 6.94 -17.39 -18.48
CA LYS A 91 6.72 -17.52 -19.94
C LYS A 91 6.63 -16.16 -20.64
N ASN A 92 6.10 -15.14 -19.97
CA ASN A 92 6.00 -13.76 -20.47
C ASN A 92 7.33 -12.97 -20.39
N GLY A 93 8.39 -13.56 -19.85
CA GLY A 93 9.70 -12.94 -19.69
C GLY A 93 9.98 -12.33 -18.33
N ASP A 94 8.98 -12.15 -17.49
CA ASP A 94 9.14 -11.65 -16.14
C ASP A 94 9.95 -12.59 -15.26
N VAL A 95 10.53 -12.05 -14.19
CA VAL A 95 11.35 -12.84 -13.26
C VAL A 95 10.83 -12.66 -11.84
N GLY A 96 10.36 -13.78 -11.26
CA GLY A 96 10.00 -13.84 -9.86
C GLY A 96 11.20 -14.19 -8.97
N VAL A 97 11.24 -13.66 -7.77
CA VAL A 97 12.21 -14.06 -6.73
C VAL A 97 11.66 -15.15 -5.82
N ARG A 98 10.39 -15.51 -6.01
CA ARG A 98 9.70 -16.61 -5.33
C ARG A 98 8.91 -17.44 -6.34
N ASN A 99 8.59 -18.68 -5.95
CA ASN A 99 7.78 -19.60 -6.75
C ASN A 99 6.64 -20.12 -5.88
N GLU A 100 5.55 -19.37 -5.83
CA GLU A 100 4.42 -19.63 -4.93
C GLU A 100 3.19 -20.11 -5.70
N ILE A 101 2.26 -20.80 -5.02
CA ILE A 101 0.91 -21.06 -5.51
C ILE A 101 -0.02 -20.05 -4.84
N TRP A 102 -0.76 -19.28 -5.65
CA TRP A 102 -1.68 -18.27 -5.16
C TRP A 102 -3.12 -18.67 -5.44
N ILE A 103 -3.98 -18.54 -4.42
CA ILE A 103 -5.43 -18.76 -4.54
C ILE A 103 -6.10 -17.43 -4.34
N ILE A 104 -6.70 -16.90 -5.41
CA ILE A 104 -7.25 -15.54 -5.48
C ILE A 104 -8.76 -15.62 -5.66
N PRO A 105 -9.56 -15.08 -4.73
CA PRO A 105 -11.01 -15.04 -4.91
C PRO A 105 -11.42 -13.87 -5.80
N THR A 106 -12.46 -14.02 -6.59
CA THR A 106 -13.09 -12.91 -7.32
C THR A 106 -14.01 -12.09 -6.41
N VAL A 107 -14.44 -12.68 -5.29
CA VAL A 107 -15.39 -12.10 -4.34
C VAL A 107 -15.14 -12.60 -2.91
N GLY A 108 -15.36 -11.72 -1.94
CA GLY A 108 -15.14 -12.03 -0.53
C GLY A 108 -15.98 -13.21 0.02
N CYS A 109 -17.11 -13.52 -0.61
CA CYS A 109 -17.99 -14.63 -0.19
C CYS A 109 -17.31 -16.01 -0.20
N VAL A 110 -16.27 -16.20 -1.01
CA VAL A 110 -15.53 -17.47 -1.11
C VAL A 110 -14.25 -17.50 -0.27
N ASN A 111 -14.01 -16.49 0.57
CA ASN A 111 -12.81 -16.43 1.42
C ASN A 111 -12.61 -17.68 2.29
N GLY A 112 -13.68 -18.22 2.86
CA GLY A 112 -13.61 -19.45 3.65
C GLY A 112 -13.15 -20.64 2.83
N ILE A 113 -13.62 -20.75 1.59
CA ILE A 113 -13.29 -21.85 0.67
C ILE A 113 -11.81 -21.76 0.26
N ILE A 114 -11.32 -20.59 -0.13
CA ILE A 114 -9.92 -20.44 -0.57
C ILE A 114 -8.92 -20.72 0.55
N ASN A 115 -9.25 -20.37 1.80
CA ASN A 115 -8.44 -20.70 2.95
C ASN A 115 -8.37 -22.22 3.18
N GLN A 116 -9.51 -22.91 3.10
CA GLN A 116 -9.57 -24.38 3.22
C GLN A 116 -8.79 -25.07 2.10
N LEU A 117 -8.88 -24.58 0.86
CA LEU A 117 -8.12 -25.08 -0.28
C LEU A 117 -6.61 -24.92 -0.06
N ALA A 118 -6.17 -23.72 0.39
CA ALA A 118 -4.76 -23.49 0.68
C ALA A 118 -4.23 -24.41 1.78
N GLU A 119 -5.00 -24.61 2.85
CA GLU A 119 -4.65 -25.52 3.94
C GLU A 119 -4.60 -26.99 3.48
N GLY A 120 -5.61 -27.42 2.72
CA GLY A 120 -5.66 -28.77 2.13
C GLY A 120 -4.43 -29.02 1.28
N LEU A 121 -4.12 -28.12 0.37
CA LEU A 121 -2.98 -28.25 -0.53
C LEU A 121 -1.64 -28.25 0.22
N ARG A 122 -1.48 -27.42 1.27
CA ARG A 122 -0.28 -27.45 2.11
C ARG A 122 -0.11 -28.82 2.82
N ARG A 123 -1.20 -29.40 3.31
CA ARG A 123 -1.16 -30.74 3.95
C ARG A 123 -0.80 -31.84 2.97
N GLU A 124 -1.39 -31.82 1.77
CA GLU A 124 -1.16 -32.85 0.74
C GLU A 124 0.27 -32.79 0.19
N THR A 125 0.77 -31.60 -0.08
CA THR A 125 2.11 -31.43 -0.68
C THR A 125 3.22 -31.44 0.35
N GLY A 126 2.92 -31.26 1.63
CA GLY A 126 3.91 -31.04 2.69
C GLY A 126 4.77 -29.81 2.43
N GLY A 127 4.27 -28.86 1.62
CA GLY A 127 4.98 -27.64 1.22
C GLY A 127 6.17 -27.86 0.28
N LYS A 128 6.26 -29.04 -0.36
CA LYS A 128 7.38 -29.37 -1.26
C LYS A 128 7.15 -28.81 -2.67
N GLY A 129 8.24 -28.36 -3.29
CA GLY A 129 8.26 -27.94 -4.70
C GLY A 129 7.87 -26.49 -4.96
N VAL A 130 7.40 -25.76 -3.94
CA VAL A 130 7.07 -24.33 -4.00
C VAL A 130 7.51 -23.62 -2.72
N ASP A 131 7.72 -22.31 -2.80
CA ASP A 131 8.14 -21.51 -1.66
C ASP A 131 7.01 -21.26 -0.66
N ALA A 132 5.78 -21.14 -1.13
CA ALA A 132 4.57 -21.02 -0.31
C ALA A 132 3.30 -21.33 -1.10
N ILE A 133 2.22 -21.61 -0.36
CA ILE A 133 0.86 -21.72 -0.90
C ILE A 133 0.03 -20.68 -0.13
N MET A 134 -0.48 -19.67 -0.85
CA MET A 134 -1.10 -18.49 -0.25
C MET A 134 -2.54 -18.35 -0.73
N ALA A 135 -3.46 -18.08 0.21
CA ALA A 135 -4.78 -17.56 -0.09
C ALA A 135 -4.78 -16.04 0.17
N TYR A 136 -5.42 -15.28 -0.71
CA TYR A 136 -5.51 -13.81 -0.62
C TYR A 136 -6.95 -13.35 -0.38
N PRO A 137 -7.52 -13.55 0.82
CA PRO A 137 -8.89 -13.15 1.12
C PRO A 137 -9.04 -11.63 1.05
N HIS A 138 -10.19 -11.17 0.54
CA HIS A 138 -10.58 -9.76 0.53
C HIS A 138 -12.09 -9.61 0.67
N ASN A 139 -12.60 -8.38 0.89
CA ASN A 139 -14.02 -8.11 1.14
C ASN A 139 -14.75 -7.49 -0.07
N TYR A 140 -14.18 -7.58 -1.26
CA TYR A 140 -14.66 -6.91 -2.47
C TYR A 140 -15.22 -7.89 -3.48
N GLY A 141 -15.61 -7.40 -4.66
CA GLY A 141 -16.05 -8.21 -5.80
C GLY A 141 -17.57 -8.32 -5.94
N CYS A 142 -18.32 -7.92 -4.92
CA CYS A 142 -19.78 -7.86 -4.95
C CYS A 142 -20.25 -6.47 -4.51
N SER A 143 -21.32 -5.95 -5.13
CA SER A 143 -21.93 -4.65 -4.81
C SER A 143 -20.99 -3.43 -4.97
N GLN A 144 -19.92 -3.58 -5.73
CA GLN A 144 -19.05 -2.48 -6.12
C GLN A 144 -19.55 -1.84 -7.41
N LEU A 145 -19.45 -0.50 -7.50
CA LEU A 145 -19.88 0.28 -8.65
C LEU A 145 -18.73 1.17 -9.14
N GLY A 146 -18.76 1.50 -10.44
CA GLY A 146 -17.85 2.45 -11.05
C GLY A 146 -16.36 2.11 -10.82
N ASP A 147 -15.61 3.11 -10.42
CA ASP A 147 -14.14 3.03 -10.30
C ASP A 147 -13.67 2.03 -9.24
N ASP A 148 -14.43 1.85 -8.16
CA ASP A 148 -14.09 0.87 -7.13
C ASP A 148 -14.09 -0.55 -7.69
N HIS A 149 -15.09 -0.87 -8.53
CA HIS A 149 -15.15 -2.15 -9.21
C HIS A 149 -14.00 -2.33 -10.22
N GLU A 150 -13.74 -1.32 -11.04
CA GLU A 150 -12.65 -1.35 -12.02
C GLU A 150 -11.27 -1.44 -11.36
N ASN A 151 -11.06 -0.76 -10.24
CA ASN A 151 -9.81 -0.86 -9.48
C ASN A 151 -9.62 -2.24 -8.86
N THR A 152 -10.68 -2.84 -8.31
CA THR A 152 -10.65 -4.20 -7.78
C THR A 152 -10.25 -5.20 -8.89
N LYS A 153 -10.85 -5.09 -10.07
CA LYS A 153 -10.51 -5.92 -11.24
C LYS A 153 -9.03 -5.80 -11.60
N LYS A 154 -8.52 -4.58 -11.71
CA LYS A 154 -7.11 -4.32 -12.04
C LYS A 154 -6.16 -4.94 -11.03
N ILE A 155 -6.42 -4.72 -9.73
CA ILE A 155 -5.59 -5.25 -8.66
C ILE A 155 -5.56 -6.78 -8.68
N LEU A 156 -6.72 -7.42 -8.76
CA LEU A 156 -6.79 -8.88 -8.80
C LEU A 156 -6.12 -9.46 -10.06
N ARG A 157 -6.29 -8.80 -11.20
CA ARG A 157 -5.59 -9.15 -12.44
C ARG A 157 -4.07 -9.07 -12.29
N ASP A 158 -3.57 -7.98 -11.73
CA ASP A 158 -2.13 -7.77 -11.53
C ASP A 158 -1.55 -8.79 -10.54
N MET A 159 -2.35 -9.24 -9.56
CA MET A 159 -2.00 -10.37 -8.69
C MET A 159 -1.90 -11.69 -9.46
N VAL A 160 -2.85 -11.96 -10.37
CA VAL A 160 -2.81 -13.18 -11.22
C VAL A 160 -1.56 -13.23 -12.09
N LEU A 161 -1.12 -12.07 -12.58
CA LEU A 161 0.06 -11.94 -13.47
C LEU A 161 1.37 -11.74 -12.71
N HIS A 162 1.35 -11.68 -11.38
CA HIS A 162 2.52 -11.36 -10.59
C HIS A 162 3.63 -12.41 -10.73
N PRO A 163 4.89 -12.02 -11.00
CA PRO A 163 5.97 -12.95 -11.31
C PRO A 163 6.35 -13.90 -10.17
N ASN A 164 6.03 -13.60 -8.92
CA ASN A 164 6.23 -14.51 -7.79
C ASN A 164 5.23 -15.68 -7.77
N ALA A 165 4.09 -15.55 -8.45
CA ALA A 165 3.14 -16.64 -8.60
C ALA A 165 3.63 -17.64 -9.66
N GLY A 166 3.99 -18.84 -9.22
CA GLY A 166 4.33 -19.96 -10.12
C GLY A 166 3.09 -20.64 -10.69
N ALA A 167 2.00 -20.62 -9.92
CA ALA A 167 0.66 -21.03 -10.35
C ALA A 167 -0.39 -20.20 -9.61
N VAL A 168 -1.52 -19.96 -10.29
CA VAL A 168 -2.64 -19.22 -9.71
C VAL A 168 -3.93 -20.02 -9.91
N LEU A 169 -4.73 -20.11 -8.85
CA LEU A 169 -6.11 -20.58 -8.88
C LEU A 169 -7.04 -19.42 -8.59
N VAL A 170 -7.87 -19.04 -9.57
CA VAL A 170 -8.92 -18.02 -9.38
C VAL A 170 -10.22 -18.73 -8.99
N VAL A 171 -10.86 -18.29 -7.90
CA VAL A 171 -12.09 -18.90 -7.37
C VAL A 171 -13.20 -17.86 -7.35
N GLY A 172 -14.27 -18.14 -8.06
CA GLY A 172 -15.49 -17.35 -8.12
C GLY A 172 -16.68 -18.04 -7.44
N LEU A 173 -17.73 -17.28 -7.19
CA LEU A 173 -19.02 -17.77 -6.66
C LEU A 173 -20.04 -17.99 -7.78
N GLY A 174 -20.03 -17.13 -8.80
CA GLY A 174 -20.94 -17.17 -9.96
C GLY A 174 -22.00 -16.06 -10.00
N CYS A 175 -22.19 -15.29 -8.95
CA CYS A 175 -23.14 -14.17 -8.90
C CYS A 175 -22.49 -12.81 -8.58
N GLU A 176 -21.18 -12.79 -8.46
CA GLU A 176 -20.41 -11.57 -8.22
C GLU A 176 -20.36 -10.65 -9.46
N ASN A 177 -20.12 -9.36 -9.23
CA ASN A 177 -19.88 -8.41 -10.33
C ASN A 177 -18.54 -8.69 -11.05
N ASN A 178 -17.58 -9.22 -10.31
CA ASN A 178 -16.22 -9.48 -10.79
C ASN A 178 -16.09 -10.94 -11.28
N GLN A 179 -16.75 -11.26 -12.40
CA GLN A 179 -16.80 -12.62 -12.95
C GLN A 179 -15.41 -13.15 -13.33
N PRO A 180 -15.15 -14.48 -13.16
CA PRO A 180 -13.88 -15.11 -13.55
C PRO A 180 -13.50 -14.93 -15.02
N ASP A 181 -14.47 -14.80 -15.91
CA ASP A 181 -14.25 -14.59 -17.35
C ASP A 181 -13.44 -13.32 -17.65
N VAL A 182 -13.50 -12.33 -16.76
CA VAL A 182 -12.67 -11.13 -16.84
C VAL A 182 -11.18 -11.47 -16.81
N PHE A 183 -10.80 -12.56 -16.14
CA PHE A 183 -9.42 -13.01 -16.03
C PHE A 183 -8.96 -13.90 -17.20
N LEU A 184 -9.91 -14.46 -17.96
CA LEU A 184 -9.60 -15.30 -19.10
C LEU A 184 -9.27 -14.50 -20.36
N SER A 185 -9.64 -13.22 -20.39
CA SER A 185 -9.38 -12.29 -21.50
C SER A 185 -8.03 -11.55 -21.37
N LEU A 186 -7.19 -11.96 -20.45
CA LEU A 186 -5.85 -11.42 -20.17
C LEU A 186 -4.79 -12.25 -20.87
#